data_bd664c35fe47d9658d7c9c6f37666b1c
#
_entry.id   bd664c35fe47d9658d7c9c6f37666b1c
#
_cell.length_a   1.000
_cell.length_b   1.000
_cell.length_c   1.000
_cell.angle_alpha   90.00
_cell.angle_beta   90.00
_cell.angle_gamma   90.00
#
_symmetry.space_group_name_H-M   'P 1'
#
loop_
_entity.id
_entity.type
_entity.pdbx_description
1 polymer ?
#
loop_
_entity_poly.entity_id
_entity_poly.type
_entity_poly.pdbx_seq_one_letter_code
_entity_poly.pdbx_strand_id
1 'polypeptide(L)'
;MADRGPQPWRARTTGALIGTACVALVATGGVVSSGNGKQAHHLMALGPHNIDPGADPVTTTLPPSTTTTTTTTTTTTLPPLEVLSISPAQGAEGVASGMPVTVVLSGPPRAGAPMPALVPAAKGQWTVSGSTLTFTPSFGYAPWSTEHIVVPEALAGPESSSFHVAGAPLLRVQQLLAELRYLPLDYGPTPGVSGLAKAAPIAALVSPRTLPGTFTWRFSTTPASLRALWTPGKESVVTTGALMHFEADENLPEGGPIDPQLWAALKEAVASRATDPVAYDYLMVSEALPEQLVVWRNGADLYKTPVNTGVPGAWTETGTYPVYARFWTTTMIGTDVDGYHYDVPNVPWVAYFNGGDAVHGYWRSSYGYPQSNGCVELPVDNAQVVWSMDPIGTLVNVSA
;
A
#
# COMPACT_ATOMS: atom_id res chain seq x y z
N MET A 1 -40.59 3.97 8.56
CA MET A 1 -39.54 4.46 7.64
C MET A 1 -38.24 4.03 8.26
N ALA A 2 -37.62 2.99 7.74
CA ALA A 2 -36.38 2.43 8.26
C ALA A 2 -35.20 3.05 7.49
N ASP A 3 -34.37 3.72 8.24
CA ASP A 3 -33.09 4.30 7.79
C ASP A 3 -32.19 3.18 7.23
N ARG A 4 -31.93 3.18 5.93
CA ARG A 4 -30.94 2.33 5.31
C ARG A 4 -29.68 3.17 5.13
N GLY A 5 -28.76 2.99 6.07
CA GLY A 5 -27.41 3.51 5.94
C GLY A 5 -26.72 3.03 4.63
N PRO A 6 -25.68 3.73 4.16
CA PRO A 6 -25.02 3.42 2.90
C PRO A 6 -24.46 2.00 2.88
N GLN A 7 -24.92 1.21 1.94
CA GLN A 7 -24.40 -0.14 1.68
C GLN A 7 -23.00 -0.03 1.04
N PRO A 8 -22.04 -0.87 1.43
CA PRO A 8 -20.76 -0.92 0.75
C PRO A 8 -20.95 -1.35 -0.69
N TRP A 9 -20.32 -0.63 -1.60
CA TRP A 9 -20.36 -0.81 -3.03
C TRP A 9 -19.96 -2.25 -3.41
N ARG A 10 -20.92 -3.07 -3.80
CA ARG A 10 -20.68 -4.37 -4.41
C ARG A 10 -20.82 -4.22 -5.91
N ALA A 11 -19.71 -4.36 -6.63
CA ALA A 11 -19.73 -4.50 -8.07
C ALA A 11 -20.73 -5.60 -8.46
N ARG A 12 -21.79 -5.25 -9.16
CA ARG A 12 -22.62 -6.23 -9.86
C ARG A 12 -21.81 -6.69 -11.06
N THR A 13 -21.22 -7.88 -10.97
CA THR A 13 -20.65 -8.59 -12.11
C THR A 13 -21.75 -8.96 -13.08
N THR A 14 -22.04 -8.09 -14.02
CA THR A 14 -22.69 -8.49 -15.27
C THR A 14 -21.58 -9.05 -16.14
N GLY A 15 -21.63 -10.38 -16.37
CA GLY A 15 -20.63 -11.08 -17.15
C GLY A 15 -20.57 -10.58 -18.58
N ALA A 16 -19.54 -9.83 -18.90
CA ALA A 16 -19.10 -9.64 -20.26
C ALA A 16 -18.11 -10.77 -20.59
N LEU A 17 -18.51 -11.68 -21.47
CA LEU A 17 -17.64 -12.68 -22.10
C LEU A 17 -16.57 -11.93 -22.90
N ILE A 18 -15.40 -11.74 -22.32
CA ILE A 18 -14.22 -11.30 -23.07
C ILE A 18 -13.64 -12.55 -23.72
N GLY A 19 -13.76 -12.62 -25.05
CA GLY A 19 -13.14 -13.65 -25.85
C GLY A 19 -11.63 -13.61 -25.71
N THR A 20 -11.08 -14.70 -25.21
CA THR A 20 -9.64 -14.93 -25.09
C THR A 20 -9.05 -15.11 -26.48
N ALA A 21 -8.36 -14.10 -26.99
CA ALA A 21 -7.49 -14.25 -28.14
C ALA A 21 -6.15 -14.82 -27.66
N CYS A 22 -5.96 -16.13 -27.83
CA CYS A 22 -4.66 -16.77 -27.67
C CYS A 22 -3.71 -16.30 -28.77
N VAL A 23 -2.73 -15.50 -28.42
CA VAL A 23 -1.53 -15.31 -29.26
C VAL A 23 -0.51 -16.35 -28.83
N ALA A 24 -0.35 -17.38 -29.65
CA ALA A 24 0.72 -18.35 -29.51
C ALA A 24 2.05 -17.71 -29.94
N LEU A 25 2.95 -17.50 -29.01
CA LEU A 25 4.34 -17.17 -29.32
C LEU A 25 5.12 -18.48 -29.44
N VAL A 26 5.54 -18.79 -30.66
CA VAL A 26 6.44 -19.88 -30.96
C VAL A 26 7.85 -19.47 -30.52
N ALA A 27 8.35 -20.11 -29.47
CA ALA A 27 9.76 -20.03 -29.11
C ALA A 27 10.53 -21.10 -29.89
N THR A 28 11.34 -20.69 -30.84
CA THR A 28 12.32 -21.54 -31.51
C THR A 28 13.47 -21.82 -30.56
N GLY A 29 13.76 -23.11 -30.38
CA GLY A 29 14.86 -23.60 -29.57
C GLY A 29 16.21 -23.32 -30.18
N GLY A 30 17.15 -23.04 -29.32
CA GLY A 30 18.58 -23.08 -29.58
C GLY A 30 19.25 -23.94 -28.55
N VAL A 31 19.51 -25.20 -28.92
CA VAL A 31 20.37 -26.11 -28.18
C VAL A 31 21.80 -25.78 -28.52
N VAL A 32 22.66 -25.52 -27.53
CA VAL A 32 24.10 -25.66 -27.67
C VAL A 32 24.60 -26.55 -26.55
N SER A 33 25.15 -27.65 -27.03
CA SER A 33 25.75 -28.75 -26.30
C SER A 33 27.22 -28.47 -25.93
N SER A 34 27.62 -29.16 -24.87
CA SER A 34 28.93 -29.75 -24.58
C SER A 34 30.07 -28.88 -24.09
N GLY A 35 30.68 -29.42 -23.05
CA GLY A 35 32.02 -29.09 -22.59
C GLY A 35 32.34 -29.84 -21.30
N ASN A 36 32.63 -31.12 -21.45
CA ASN A 36 33.19 -32.02 -20.45
C ASN A 36 34.58 -31.52 -19.99
N GLY A 37 34.88 -31.60 -18.71
CA GLY A 37 36.22 -31.33 -18.16
C GLY A 37 36.37 -32.00 -16.79
N LYS A 38 36.56 -33.32 -16.82
CA LYS A 38 37.09 -34.11 -15.67
C LYS A 38 38.58 -33.82 -15.47
N GLN A 39 38.96 -33.71 -14.23
CA GLN A 39 40.27 -34.22 -13.68
C GLN A 39 40.12 -34.12 -12.14
N ALA A 40 40.04 -35.09 -11.39
CA ALA A 40 40.68 -36.35 -11.03
C ALA A 40 42.12 -36.18 -10.55
N HIS A 41 42.28 -36.60 -9.28
CA HIS A 41 43.43 -37.18 -8.66
C HIS A 41 44.65 -36.32 -8.28
N HIS A 42 44.98 -36.30 -6.99
CA HIS A 42 46.18 -36.99 -6.54
C HIS A 42 46.09 -37.33 -5.03
N LEU A 43 45.86 -38.61 -4.78
CA LEU A 43 46.29 -39.31 -3.60
C LEU A 43 47.81 -39.53 -3.71
N MET A 44 48.53 -39.24 -2.69
CA MET A 44 49.79 -39.96 -2.44
C MET A 44 49.86 -40.40 -0.95
N ALA A 45 49.87 -41.68 -0.82
CA ALA A 45 50.15 -42.43 0.39
C ALA A 45 51.63 -42.85 0.41
N LEU A 46 52.06 -43.17 1.60
CA LEU A 46 53.08 -44.12 1.95
C LEU A 46 54.55 -43.70 2.05
N GLY A 47 55.11 -43.99 3.17
CA GLY A 47 56.24 -44.86 3.35
C GLY A 47 56.86 -44.82 4.75
N PRO A 48 57.07 -45.98 5.36
CA PRO A 48 57.59 -46.04 6.67
C PRO A 48 59.12 -46.26 6.66
N HIS A 49 59.70 -46.28 7.82
CA HIS A 49 61.03 -46.77 8.25
C HIS A 49 61.82 -45.67 8.97
N ASN A 50 62.41 -45.86 10.13
CA ASN A 50 63.20 -47.00 10.56
C ASN A 50 63.28 -47.01 12.11
N ILE A 51 63.32 -48.20 12.62
CA ILE A 51 63.65 -48.54 14.02
C ILE A 51 65.17 -48.58 14.08
N ASP A 52 65.74 -47.98 15.09
CA ASP A 52 67.08 -48.45 15.55
C ASP A 52 67.14 -48.49 17.07
N PRO A 53 67.55 -49.60 17.65
CA PRO A 53 67.61 -49.83 19.08
C PRO A 53 69.06 -49.66 19.61
N GLY A 54 69.18 -48.95 20.69
CA GLY A 54 70.51 -48.96 21.31
C GLY A 54 70.64 -48.14 22.61
N ALA A 55 70.71 -48.87 23.68
CA ALA A 55 71.59 -48.73 24.87
C ALA A 55 71.26 -47.59 25.88
N ASP A 56 70.98 -47.96 26.96
CA ASP A 56 71.55 -48.29 28.29
C ASP A 56 71.13 -47.31 29.41
N PRO A 57 71.05 -47.78 30.65
CA PRO A 57 70.26 -47.19 31.70
C PRO A 57 71.03 -46.10 32.45
N VAL A 58 70.45 -45.01 32.73
CA VAL A 58 70.93 -43.98 33.65
C VAL A 58 70.04 -43.95 34.89
N THR A 59 70.67 -44.14 35.98
CA THR A 59 70.24 -44.20 37.35
C THR A 59 69.33 -43.05 37.78
N THR A 60 68.21 -43.39 38.38
CA THR A 60 67.22 -42.57 39.01
C THR A 60 67.71 -41.89 40.29
N THR A 61 67.66 -40.63 40.39
CA THR A 61 67.58 -39.87 41.65
C THR A 61 66.25 -39.14 41.69
N LEU A 62 65.40 -39.46 42.65
CA LEU A 62 64.13 -38.82 42.92
C LEU A 62 64.35 -37.41 43.48
N PRO A 63 63.76 -36.39 42.91
CA PRO A 63 63.64 -35.11 43.56
C PRO A 63 62.47 -35.11 44.57
N PRO A 64 62.48 -34.19 45.58
CA PRO A 64 61.53 -34.22 46.66
C PRO A 64 60.10 -33.80 46.18
N SER A 65 59.12 -34.45 46.80
CA SER A 65 57.69 -34.22 46.60
C SER A 65 57.34 -32.75 46.93
N THR A 66 57.08 -32.02 45.92
CA THR A 66 56.41 -30.67 46.03
C THR A 66 54.90 -30.90 46.07
N THR A 67 54.27 -30.65 47.20
CA THR A 67 52.84 -30.68 47.36
C THR A 67 52.25 -29.52 46.62
N THR A 68 51.75 -29.72 45.37
CA THR A 68 51.05 -28.74 44.66
C THR A 68 49.62 -28.67 45.19
N THR A 69 49.32 -27.62 45.95
CA THR A 69 47.94 -27.32 46.35
C THR A 69 47.19 -26.88 45.10
N THR A 70 46.40 -27.76 44.50
CA THR A 70 45.49 -27.40 43.41
C THR A 70 44.32 -26.62 43.98
N THR A 71 44.36 -25.31 43.84
CA THR A 71 43.20 -24.46 44.12
C THR A 71 42.19 -24.69 43.03
N THR A 72 41.19 -25.51 43.28
CA THR A 72 40.05 -25.71 42.39
C THR A 72 39.21 -24.45 42.45
N THR A 73 39.38 -23.55 41.46
CA THR A 73 38.49 -22.41 41.27
C THR A 73 37.19 -22.98 40.73
N THR A 74 36.19 -23.14 41.57
CA THR A 74 34.84 -23.51 41.17
C THR A 74 34.25 -22.29 40.44
N THR A 75 34.32 -22.28 39.11
CA THR A 75 33.60 -21.29 38.31
C THR A 75 32.13 -21.64 38.43
N THR A 76 31.42 -20.92 39.27
CA THR A 76 29.95 -21.02 39.35
C THR A 76 29.41 -20.51 38.03
N THR A 77 29.16 -21.40 37.10
CA THR A 77 28.45 -21.09 35.86
C THR A 77 27.01 -20.74 36.25
N LEU A 78 26.63 -19.44 36.14
CA LEU A 78 25.23 -19.08 36.31
C LEU A 78 24.39 -19.87 35.32
N PRO A 79 23.20 -20.33 35.69
CA PRO A 79 22.32 -21.05 34.77
C PRO A 79 22.07 -20.18 33.53
N PRO A 80 21.91 -20.76 32.34
CA PRO A 80 21.55 -20.02 31.15
C PRO A 80 20.24 -19.30 31.39
N LEU A 81 20.10 -18.11 30.82
CA LEU A 81 18.83 -17.36 30.84
C LEU A 81 17.81 -18.10 29.98
N GLU A 82 16.55 -18.02 30.38
CA GLU A 82 15.41 -18.56 29.64
C GLU A 82 14.53 -17.40 29.16
N VAL A 83 13.85 -17.55 27.99
CA VAL A 83 12.85 -16.63 27.52
C VAL A 83 11.53 -16.97 28.22
N LEU A 84 11.01 -16.04 29.01
CA LEU A 84 9.72 -16.19 29.70
C LEU A 84 8.54 -15.78 28.84
N SER A 85 8.71 -14.75 27.99
CA SER A 85 7.67 -14.30 27.06
C SER A 85 8.24 -13.47 25.93
N ILE A 86 7.54 -13.49 24.80
CA ILE A 86 7.76 -12.61 23.65
C ILE A 86 6.44 -11.93 23.28
N SER A 87 6.48 -10.63 23.03
CA SER A 87 5.36 -9.85 22.52
C SER A 87 5.83 -9.05 21.32
N PRO A 88 5.06 -9.04 20.20
CA PRO A 88 3.80 -9.75 19.95
C PRO A 88 3.92 -11.26 20.11
N ALA A 89 2.81 -11.91 20.50
CA ALA A 89 2.78 -13.36 20.68
C ALA A 89 3.00 -14.11 19.36
N GLN A 90 3.44 -15.37 19.45
CA GLN A 90 3.60 -16.24 18.28
C GLN A 90 2.30 -16.29 17.46
N GLY A 91 2.41 -16.00 16.15
CA GLY A 91 1.29 -16.00 15.21
C GLY A 91 0.30 -14.86 15.40
N ALA A 92 0.65 -13.79 16.13
CA ALA A 92 -0.22 -12.64 16.27
C ALA A 92 -0.50 -11.98 14.92
N GLU A 93 -1.77 -11.71 14.62
CA GLU A 93 -2.25 -11.12 13.38
C GLU A 93 -2.58 -9.63 13.56
N GLY A 94 -2.48 -8.86 12.46
CA GLY A 94 -2.89 -7.46 12.44
C GLY A 94 -2.05 -6.56 13.34
N VAL A 95 -0.80 -6.91 13.61
CA VAL A 95 0.09 -6.15 14.48
C VAL A 95 0.41 -4.80 13.84
N ALA A 96 0.20 -3.72 14.58
CA ALA A 96 0.49 -2.37 14.09
C ALA A 96 1.98 -2.24 13.71
N SER A 97 2.28 -1.59 12.60
CA SER A 97 3.65 -1.43 12.07
C SER A 97 4.63 -0.78 13.06
N GLY A 98 4.16 0.03 13.99
CA GLY A 98 4.99 0.68 15.01
C GLY A 98 5.03 -0.04 16.36
N MET A 99 4.44 -1.24 16.48
CA MET A 99 4.37 -1.98 17.73
C MET A 99 5.77 -2.37 18.21
N PRO A 100 6.16 -2.07 19.45
CA PRO A 100 7.42 -2.56 20.00
C PRO A 100 7.43 -4.09 20.15
N VAL A 101 8.60 -4.70 19.95
CA VAL A 101 8.84 -6.10 20.34
C VAL A 101 9.43 -6.11 21.74
N THR A 102 8.86 -6.95 22.60
CA THR A 102 9.36 -7.14 23.97
C THR A 102 9.72 -8.60 24.20
N VAL A 103 10.93 -8.85 24.72
CA VAL A 103 11.40 -10.17 25.15
C VAL A 103 11.69 -10.11 26.64
N VAL A 104 11.04 -10.94 27.44
CA VAL A 104 11.24 -11.04 28.88
C VAL A 104 12.07 -12.28 29.18
N LEU A 105 13.18 -12.11 29.87
CA LEU A 105 14.10 -13.18 30.28
C LEU A 105 13.91 -13.55 31.75
N SER A 106 14.42 -14.72 32.15
CA SER A 106 14.44 -15.17 33.56
C SER A 106 15.33 -14.33 34.45
N GLY A 107 16.18 -13.47 33.89
CA GLY A 107 17.08 -12.56 34.60
C GLY A 107 17.70 -11.52 33.68
N PRO A 108 18.46 -10.54 34.20
CA PRO A 108 19.08 -9.53 33.38
C PRO A 108 20.16 -10.13 32.47
N PRO A 109 20.23 -9.70 31.18
CA PRO A 109 21.27 -10.15 30.27
C PRO A 109 22.65 -9.67 30.73
N ARG A 110 23.71 -10.41 30.39
CA ARG A 110 25.08 -10.00 30.64
C ARG A 110 25.43 -8.78 29.81
N ALA A 111 26.34 -7.94 30.32
CA ALA A 111 26.87 -6.83 29.54
C ALA A 111 27.51 -7.34 28.24
N GLY A 112 27.12 -6.75 27.10
CA GLY A 112 27.59 -7.15 25.77
C GLY A 112 26.94 -8.42 25.20
N ALA A 113 25.90 -8.97 25.83
CA ALA A 113 25.13 -10.06 25.23
C ALA A 113 24.52 -9.63 23.89
N PRO A 114 24.46 -10.53 22.88
CA PRO A 114 23.85 -10.21 21.60
C PRO A 114 22.34 -9.96 21.78
N MET A 115 21.80 -8.96 21.09
CA MET A 115 20.37 -8.69 21.08
C MET A 115 19.62 -9.61 20.14
N PRO A 116 18.32 -9.86 20.36
CA PRO A 116 17.49 -10.56 19.38
C PRO A 116 17.50 -9.89 18.03
N ALA A 117 17.37 -10.66 16.96
CA ALA A 117 17.29 -10.18 15.59
C ALA A 117 15.85 -10.19 15.09
N LEU A 118 15.52 -9.27 14.19
CA LEU A 118 14.29 -9.29 13.42
C LEU A 118 14.58 -9.69 11.99
N VAL A 119 13.76 -10.55 11.41
CA VAL A 119 13.84 -11.03 10.03
C VAL A 119 12.45 -10.91 9.39
N PRO A 120 12.29 -10.06 8.37
CA PRO A 120 13.31 -9.17 7.76
C PRO A 120 13.86 -8.13 8.74
N ALA A 121 15.07 -7.63 8.47
CA ALA A 121 15.72 -6.67 9.37
C ALA A 121 14.98 -5.34 9.41
N ALA A 122 14.49 -4.95 10.58
CA ALA A 122 13.86 -3.66 10.82
C ALA A 122 14.86 -2.68 11.43
N LYS A 123 14.82 -1.42 10.99
CA LYS A 123 15.58 -0.34 11.64
C LYS A 123 14.92 0.05 12.94
N GLY A 124 15.69 0.10 14.02
CA GLY A 124 15.20 0.42 15.35
C GLY A 124 16.29 0.31 16.41
N GLN A 125 15.87 0.39 17.67
CA GLN A 125 16.78 0.34 18.82
C GLN A 125 16.27 -0.65 19.86
N TRP A 126 17.19 -1.47 20.39
CA TRP A 126 16.96 -2.26 21.57
C TRP A 126 17.30 -1.46 22.83
N THR A 127 16.44 -1.53 23.82
CA THR A 127 16.67 -1.04 25.18
C THR A 127 16.53 -2.19 26.16
N VAL A 128 17.31 -2.16 27.24
CA VAL A 128 17.29 -3.18 28.28
C VAL A 128 16.90 -2.53 29.59
N SER A 129 15.88 -3.09 30.26
CA SER A 129 15.43 -2.68 31.58
C SER A 129 15.24 -3.92 32.45
N GLY A 130 16.19 -4.17 33.36
CA GLY A 130 16.22 -5.42 34.15
C GLY A 130 16.31 -6.65 33.24
N SER A 131 15.31 -7.53 33.31
CA SER A 131 15.20 -8.72 32.47
C SER A 131 14.41 -8.50 31.17
N THR A 132 13.97 -7.28 30.89
CA THR A 132 13.13 -6.97 29.73
C THR A 132 13.95 -6.27 28.65
N LEU A 133 13.91 -6.83 27.44
CA LEU A 133 14.46 -6.23 26.24
C LEU A 133 13.31 -5.68 25.40
N THR A 134 13.41 -4.44 24.95
CA THR A 134 12.38 -3.82 24.11
C THR A 134 13.01 -3.26 22.85
N PHE A 135 12.52 -3.74 21.68
CA PHE A 135 12.85 -3.15 20.38
C PHE A 135 11.80 -2.14 19.98
N THR A 136 12.24 -0.93 19.66
CA THR A 136 11.36 0.11 19.12
C THR A 136 11.73 0.37 17.67
N PRO A 137 10.83 0.04 16.70
CA PRO A 137 11.12 0.29 15.29
C PRO A 137 11.11 1.79 15.00
N SER A 138 12.14 2.30 14.31
CA SER A 138 12.25 3.73 13.97
C SER A 138 11.23 4.15 12.91
N PHE A 139 11.00 3.31 11.90
CA PHE A 139 10.12 3.62 10.76
C PHE A 139 8.93 2.65 10.63
N GLY A 140 8.80 1.71 11.55
CA GLY A 140 7.80 0.65 11.50
C GLY A 140 8.24 -0.56 10.67
N TYR A 141 7.47 -1.64 10.81
CA TYR A 141 7.60 -2.85 9.98
C TYR A 141 6.87 -2.63 8.66
N ALA A 142 7.26 -3.40 7.62
CA ALA A 142 6.56 -3.33 6.35
C ALA A 142 5.10 -3.82 6.51
N PRO A 143 4.11 -3.12 5.98
CA PRO A 143 2.73 -3.62 5.99
C PRO A 143 2.64 -4.99 5.32
N TRP A 144 1.76 -5.86 5.82
CA TRP A 144 1.53 -7.24 5.38
C TRP A 144 2.74 -8.17 5.50
N SER A 145 3.88 -7.74 6.09
CA SER A 145 5.02 -8.61 6.31
C SER A 145 4.77 -9.59 7.46
N THR A 146 5.51 -10.69 7.42
CA THR A 146 5.71 -11.56 8.58
C THR A 146 7.08 -11.25 9.16
N GLU A 147 7.10 -10.82 10.40
CA GLU A 147 8.33 -10.55 11.14
C GLU A 147 8.65 -11.73 12.05
N HIS A 148 9.89 -12.21 11.97
CA HIS A 148 10.41 -13.25 12.85
C HIS A 148 11.35 -12.62 13.88
N ILE A 149 11.16 -12.96 15.16
CA ILE A 149 12.01 -12.59 16.27
C ILE A 149 12.89 -13.78 16.55
N VAL A 150 14.20 -13.64 16.38
CA VAL A 150 15.18 -14.70 16.60
C VAL A 150 16.01 -14.34 17.82
N VAL A 151 15.86 -15.09 18.90
CA VAL A 151 16.66 -14.95 20.11
C VAL A 151 17.95 -15.74 19.96
N PRO A 152 19.15 -15.13 20.10
CA PRO A 152 20.41 -15.84 19.97
C PRO A 152 20.60 -16.84 21.09
N GLU A 153 21.18 -18.01 20.80
CA GLU A 153 21.54 -19.03 21.78
C GLU A 153 22.44 -18.48 22.90
N ALA A 154 23.37 -17.60 22.56
CA ALA A 154 24.26 -16.94 23.52
C ALA A 154 23.56 -15.99 24.49
N LEU A 155 22.30 -15.61 24.23
CA LEU A 155 21.48 -14.77 25.12
C LEU A 155 20.66 -15.62 26.09
N ALA A 156 19.80 -16.50 25.55
CA ALA A 156 18.82 -17.24 26.37
C ALA A 156 18.37 -18.57 25.75
N GLY A 157 19.20 -19.18 24.88
CA GLY A 157 18.81 -20.34 24.09
C GLY A 157 18.13 -19.98 22.76
N PRO A 158 18.08 -20.95 21.82
CA PRO A 158 17.51 -20.69 20.49
C PRO A 158 16.00 -20.67 20.57
N GLU A 159 15.42 -19.48 20.67
CA GLU A 159 13.98 -19.26 20.59
C GLU A 159 13.62 -18.37 19.41
N SER A 160 12.47 -18.65 18.80
CA SER A 160 11.94 -17.84 17.73
C SER A 160 10.43 -17.61 17.89
N SER A 161 9.98 -16.46 17.51
CA SER A 161 8.57 -16.10 17.46
C SER A 161 8.29 -15.37 16.16
N SER A 162 7.04 -15.34 15.70
CA SER A 162 6.66 -14.56 14.52
C SER A 162 5.33 -13.89 14.70
N PHE A 163 5.11 -12.79 13.98
CA PHE A 163 3.84 -12.09 13.93
C PHE A 163 3.60 -11.50 12.54
N HIS A 164 2.32 -11.26 12.21
CA HIS A 164 1.90 -10.68 10.94
C HIS A 164 1.53 -9.22 11.13
N VAL A 165 2.15 -8.37 10.34
CA VAL A 165 1.93 -6.92 10.39
C VAL A 165 0.62 -6.57 9.67
N ALA A 166 -0.15 -5.65 10.25
CA ALA A 166 -1.35 -5.10 9.62
C ALA A 166 -1.03 -4.46 8.26
N GLY A 167 -2.07 -4.28 7.44
CA GLY A 167 -1.99 -3.49 6.21
C GLY A 167 -1.63 -2.03 6.46
N ALA A 168 -1.35 -1.29 5.38
CA ALA A 168 -1.05 0.13 5.47
C ALA A 168 -2.26 0.90 6.04
N PRO A 169 -2.08 1.74 7.07
CA PRO A 169 -3.18 2.49 7.64
C PRO A 169 -3.76 3.48 6.62
N LEU A 170 -5.09 3.53 6.48
CA LEU A 170 -5.77 4.44 5.56
C LEU A 170 -5.32 5.90 5.73
N LEU A 171 -5.22 6.37 6.98
CA LEU A 171 -4.72 7.73 7.26
C LEU A 171 -3.33 7.98 6.66
N ARG A 172 -2.44 6.96 6.67
CA ARG A 172 -1.13 7.09 6.06
C ARG A 172 -1.19 7.14 4.55
N VAL A 173 -2.04 6.33 3.94
CA VAL A 173 -2.30 6.40 2.48
C VAL A 173 -2.82 7.79 2.10
N GLN A 174 -3.78 8.33 2.85
CA GLN A 174 -4.28 9.69 2.63
C GLN A 174 -3.19 10.76 2.75
N GLN A 175 -2.24 10.62 3.69
CA GLN A 175 -1.10 11.52 3.82
C GLN A 175 -0.18 11.48 2.58
N LEU A 176 0.09 10.27 2.06
CA LEU A 176 0.90 10.10 0.85
C LEU A 176 0.18 10.66 -0.39
N LEU A 177 -1.11 10.39 -0.55
CA LEU A 177 -1.91 10.94 -1.65
C LEU A 177 -1.97 12.48 -1.62
N ALA A 178 -2.03 13.09 -0.43
CA ALA A 178 -1.96 14.53 -0.29
C ALA A 178 -0.58 15.09 -0.68
N GLU A 179 0.50 14.41 -0.26
CA GLU A 179 1.88 14.77 -0.64
C GLU A 179 2.09 14.66 -2.15
N LEU A 180 1.57 13.60 -2.77
CA LEU A 180 1.60 13.36 -4.21
C LEU A 180 0.60 14.23 -5.00
N ARG A 181 -0.26 15.00 -4.33
CA ARG A 181 -1.27 15.92 -4.90
C ARG A 181 -2.50 15.29 -5.55
N TYR A 182 -2.72 13.99 -5.38
CA TYR A 182 -3.96 13.33 -5.80
C TYR A 182 -5.19 13.73 -4.96
N LEU A 183 -4.97 14.28 -3.77
CA LEU A 183 -6.03 14.89 -2.96
C LEU A 183 -6.02 16.44 -3.11
N PRO A 184 -7.18 17.12 -3.03
CA PRO A 184 -7.26 18.59 -3.03
C PRO A 184 -6.92 19.17 -1.64
N LEU A 185 -6.08 18.47 -0.90
CA LEU A 185 -5.65 18.78 0.46
C LEU A 185 -4.12 18.81 0.55
N ASP A 186 -3.61 19.70 1.37
CA ASP A 186 -2.24 19.67 1.83
C ASP A 186 -2.18 19.01 3.20
N TYR A 187 -1.13 18.21 3.44
CA TYR A 187 -0.85 17.65 4.74
C TYR A 187 0.34 18.37 5.38
N GLY A 188 0.11 18.97 6.55
CA GLY A 188 1.13 19.63 7.35
C GLY A 188 1.47 18.82 8.61
N PRO A 189 2.70 18.28 8.75
CA PRO A 189 3.09 17.58 9.95
C PRO A 189 3.18 18.56 11.13
N THR A 190 2.91 18.07 12.35
CA THR A 190 3.09 18.85 13.58
C THR A 190 4.56 19.26 13.74
N PRO A 191 4.88 20.55 13.98
CA PRO A 191 6.25 21.00 14.19
C PRO A 191 6.95 20.21 15.30
N GLY A 192 8.21 19.82 15.07
CA GLY A 192 9.03 19.05 16.01
C GLY A 192 8.89 17.53 15.92
N VAL A 193 7.98 17.01 15.09
CA VAL A 193 7.92 15.58 14.78
C VAL A 193 8.95 15.28 13.69
N SER A 194 10.04 14.60 14.08
CA SER A 194 11.08 14.16 13.14
C SER A 194 10.49 13.21 12.11
N GLY A 195 10.59 13.55 10.84
CA GLY A 195 10.22 12.62 9.77
C GLY A 195 9.70 13.23 8.48
N LEU A 196 9.31 14.52 8.48
CA LEU A 196 8.82 15.21 7.27
C LEU A 196 9.43 16.60 7.03
N ALA A 197 10.56 16.93 7.64
CA ALA A 197 11.34 18.06 7.14
C ALA A 197 11.67 17.79 5.65
N LYS A 198 11.72 18.83 4.81
CA LYS A 198 12.14 18.72 3.38
C LYS A 198 13.43 17.93 3.16
N ALA A 199 14.18 17.65 4.21
CA ALA A 199 15.42 16.87 4.27
C ALA A 199 15.28 15.54 5.03
N ALA A 200 14.03 15.05 5.29
CA ALA A 200 13.86 13.76 5.94
C ALA A 200 14.42 12.63 5.06
N PRO A 201 15.05 11.61 5.66
CA PRO A 201 15.46 10.43 4.91
C PRO A 201 14.24 9.81 4.20
N ILE A 202 14.42 9.31 2.97
CA ILE A 202 13.36 8.64 2.20
C ILE A 202 12.64 7.57 3.05
N ALA A 203 13.42 6.81 3.86
CA ALA A 203 12.84 5.82 4.77
C ALA A 203 11.79 6.38 5.75
N ALA A 204 11.90 7.64 6.15
CA ALA A 204 10.90 8.29 6.99
C ALA A 204 9.66 8.70 6.18
N LEU A 205 9.88 9.19 4.95
CA LEU A 205 8.80 9.59 4.03
C LEU A 205 7.94 8.41 3.61
N VAL A 206 8.53 7.24 3.41
CA VAL A 206 7.83 6.02 2.99
C VAL A 206 7.47 5.08 4.15
N SER A 207 7.64 5.54 5.40
CA SER A 207 7.26 4.79 6.59
C SER A 207 5.75 4.54 6.62
N PRO A 208 5.30 3.32 7.00
CA PRO A 208 3.88 3.02 7.17
C PRO A 208 3.27 3.66 8.43
N ARG A 209 4.07 4.28 9.28
CA ARG A 209 3.57 4.97 10.48
C ARG A 209 2.82 6.24 10.08
N THR A 210 1.62 6.40 10.60
CA THR A 210 0.92 7.68 10.51
C THR A 210 1.69 8.75 11.26
N LEU A 211 1.80 9.92 10.67
CA LEU A 211 2.49 11.04 11.27
C LEU A 211 1.47 12.00 11.91
N PRO A 212 1.75 12.55 13.09
CA PRO A 212 0.91 13.59 13.64
C PRO A 212 0.93 14.83 12.75
N GLY A 213 -0.24 15.40 12.46
CA GLY A 213 -0.37 16.56 11.60
C GLY A 213 -1.82 16.85 11.25
N THR A 214 -2.01 17.84 10.40
CA THR A 214 -3.34 18.30 9.96
C THR A 214 -3.45 18.34 8.45
N PHE A 215 -4.65 18.03 7.95
CA PHE A 215 -5.02 18.28 6.57
C PHE A 215 -5.67 19.65 6.45
N THR A 216 -5.30 20.38 5.43
CA THR A 216 -5.91 21.66 5.07
C THR A 216 -6.33 21.66 3.61
N TRP A 217 -7.52 22.17 3.32
CA TRP A 217 -7.96 22.31 1.94
C TRP A 217 -7.02 23.27 1.20
N ARG A 218 -6.51 22.82 0.06
CA ARG A 218 -5.56 23.59 -0.76
C ARG A 218 -6.17 24.87 -1.31
N PHE A 219 -7.48 24.83 -1.58
CA PHE A 219 -8.21 25.94 -2.18
C PHE A 219 -9.26 26.48 -1.20
N SER A 220 -9.24 27.78 -0.94
CA SER A 220 -10.23 28.43 -0.06
C SER A 220 -11.67 28.34 -0.60
N THR A 221 -11.81 28.24 -1.91
CA THR A 221 -13.08 28.13 -2.65
C THR A 221 -13.53 26.69 -2.87
N THR A 222 -12.91 25.70 -2.24
CA THR A 222 -13.35 24.28 -2.35
C THR A 222 -14.86 24.19 -2.07
N PRO A 223 -15.66 23.58 -2.98
CA PRO A 223 -17.10 23.45 -2.82
C PRO A 223 -17.51 22.81 -1.49
N ALA A 224 -18.59 23.31 -0.90
CA ALA A 224 -19.09 22.78 0.38
C ALA A 224 -19.48 21.29 0.26
N SER A 225 -20.05 20.88 -0.88
CA SER A 225 -20.37 19.49 -1.20
C SER A 225 -19.12 18.59 -1.13
N LEU A 226 -18.00 19.03 -1.70
CA LEU A 226 -16.73 18.28 -1.65
C LEU A 226 -16.14 18.26 -0.23
N ARG A 227 -16.20 19.39 0.50
CA ARG A 227 -15.71 19.45 1.90
C ARG A 227 -16.45 18.48 2.83
N ALA A 228 -17.75 18.33 2.65
CA ALA A 228 -18.59 17.48 3.48
C ALA A 228 -18.26 15.98 3.34
N LEU A 229 -17.59 15.58 2.26
CA LEU A 229 -17.25 14.19 1.96
C LEU A 229 -15.94 13.72 2.61
N TRP A 230 -15.22 14.60 3.31
CA TRP A 230 -13.89 14.30 3.79
C TRP A 230 -13.78 14.28 5.31
N THR A 231 -13.17 13.22 5.82
CA THR A 231 -12.72 13.11 7.21
C THR A 231 -11.39 12.33 7.25
N PRO A 232 -10.34 12.86 7.89
CA PRO A 232 -9.06 12.17 8.00
C PRO A 232 -9.19 10.77 8.63
N GLY A 233 -8.54 9.77 8.02
CA GLY A 233 -8.54 8.39 8.51
C GLY A 233 -9.86 7.64 8.31
N LYS A 234 -10.85 8.23 7.65
CA LYS A 234 -12.12 7.58 7.30
C LYS A 234 -12.18 7.31 5.80
N GLU A 235 -12.84 6.21 5.45
CA GLU A 235 -13.20 5.94 4.06
C GLU A 235 -14.10 7.04 3.53
N SER A 236 -13.84 7.47 2.30
CA SER A 236 -14.62 8.51 1.64
C SER A 236 -14.45 8.41 0.12
N VAL A 237 -15.45 8.85 -0.61
CA VAL A 237 -15.38 8.91 -2.08
C VAL A 237 -14.23 9.79 -2.57
N VAL A 238 -13.81 10.80 -1.80
CA VAL A 238 -12.64 11.64 -2.11
C VAL A 238 -11.35 10.82 -2.08
N THR A 239 -11.20 9.93 -1.10
CA THR A 239 -10.07 9.00 -1.05
C THR A 239 -10.14 7.96 -2.16
N THR A 240 -11.35 7.41 -2.42
CA THR A 240 -11.55 6.43 -3.49
C THR A 240 -11.19 7.01 -4.86
N GLY A 241 -11.68 8.21 -5.18
CA GLY A 241 -11.33 8.89 -6.43
C GLY A 241 -9.83 9.16 -6.57
N ALA A 242 -9.19 9.63 -5.49
CA ALA A 242 -7.75 9.87 -5.49
C ALA A 242 -6.92 8.58 -5.68
N LEU A 243 -7.36 7.46 -5.08
CA LEU A 243 -6.73 6.16 -5.29
C LEU A 243 -6.89 5.68 -6.73
N MET A 244 -8.10 5.74 -7.27
CA MET A 244 -8.37 5.32 -8.66
C MET A 244 -7.56 6.16 -9.66
N HIS A 245 -7.41 7.47 -9.43
CA HIS A 245 -6.59 8.33 -10.27
C HIS A 245 -5.10 7.91 -10.20
N PHE A 246 -4.57 7.72 -8.99
CA PHE A 246 -3.20 7.23 -8.79
C PHE A 246 -2.99 5.86 -9.43
N GLU A 247 -3.92 4.93 -9.24
CA GLU A 247 -3.88 3.58 -9.82
C GLU A 247 -3.85 3.63 -11.36
N ALA A 248 -4.67 4.50 -11.97
CA ALA A 248 -4.70 4.70 -13.42
C ALA A 248 -3.36 5.25 -13.94
N ASP A 249 -2.77 6.24 -13.26
CA ASP A 249 -1.47 6.82 -13.63
C ASP A 249 -0.32 5.81 -13.51
N GLU A 250 -0.38 4.93 -12.52
CA GLU A 250 0.62 3.87 -12.29
C GLU A 250 0.32 2.57 -13.06
N ASN A 251 -0.72 2.55 -13.90
CA ASN A 251 -1.21 1.37 -14.63
C ASN A 251 -1.52 0.17 -13.72
N LEU A 252 -2.09 0.45 -12.56
CA LEU A 252 -2.62 -0.54 -11.62
C LEU A 252 -4.11 -0.78 -11.88
N PRO A 253 -4.67 -1.91 -11.42
CA PRO A 253 -6.12 -2.12 -11.44
C PRO A 253 -6.83 -1.08 -10.55
N GLU A 254 -7.74 -0.30 -11.14
CA GLU A 254 -8.44 0.78 -10.43
C GLU A 254 -9.53 0.24 -9.49
N GLY A 255 -9.69 0.91 -8.34
CA GLY A 255 -10.77 0.65 -7.38
C GLY A 255 -10.59 -0.64 -6.57
N GLY A 256 -9.39 -1.19 -6.54
CA GLY A 256 -9.04 -2.33 -5.69
C GLY A 256 -8.86 -1.95 -4.22
N PRO A 257 -8.64 -2.95 -3.35
CA PRO A 257 -8.26 -2.71 -1.96
C PRO A 257 -6.85 -2.13 -1.88
N ILE A 258 -6.57 -1.43 -0.78
CA ILE A 258 -5.19 -1.04 -0.46
C ILE A 258 -4.40 -2.31 -0.17
N ASP A 259 -3.51 -2.67 -1.10
CA ASP A 259 -2.74 -3.91 -1.12
C ASP A 259 -1.21 -3.65 -1.15
N PRO A 260 -0.37 -4.68 -1.09
CA PRO A 260 1.08 -4.52 -1.16
C PRO A 260 1.57 -3.88 -2.46
N GLN A 261 0.89 -4.09 -3.60
CA GLN A 261 1.29 -3.54 -4.90
C GLN A 261 1.04 -2.02 -4.93
N LEU A 262 -0.16 -1.58 -4.56
CA LEU A 262 -0.51 -0.18 -4.43
C LEU A 262 0.40 0.54 -3.42
N TRP A 263 0.68 -0.10 -2.26
CA TRP A 263 1.59 0.46 -1.27
C TRP A 263 3.03 0.62 -1.81
N ALA A 264 3.52 -0.34 -2.61
CA ALA A 264 4.84 -0.25 -3.23
C ALA A 264 4.90 0.91 -4.23
N ALA A 265 3.87 1.10 -5.08
CA ALA A 265 3.78 2.21 -6.02
C ALA A 265 3.72 3.56 -5.31
N LEU A 266 2.90 3.72 -4.27
CA LEU A 266 2.86 4.94 -3.46
C LEU A 266 4.23 5.30 -2.87
N LYS A 267 4.98 4.33 -2.36
CA LYS A 267 6.33 4.55 -1.83
C LYS A 267 7.30 5.00 -2.91
N GLU A 268 7.25 4.39 -4.08
CA GLU A 268 8.12 4.74 -5.20
C GLU A 268 7.81 6.15 -5.70
N ALA A 269 6.54 6.50 -5.87
CA ALA A 269 6.11 7.83 -6.27
C ALA A 269 6.60 8.90 -5.26
N VAL A 270 6.47 8.66 -3.96
CA VAL A 270 6.99 9.57 -2.92
C VAL A 270 8.51 9.66 -2.95
N ALA A 271 9.21 8.53 -3.11
CA ALA A 271 10.68 8.49 -3.17
C ALA A 271 11.22 9.25 -4.38
N SER A 272 10.55 9.15 -5.53
CA SER A 272 10.88 9.87 -6.78
C SER A 272 10.35 11.30 -6.81
N ARG A 273 9.49 11.68 -5.83
CA ARG A 273 8.75 12.95 -5.79
C ARG A 273 7.87 13.18 -7.03
N ALA A 274 7.35 12.12 -7.56
CA ALA A 274 6.36 12.16 -8.62
C ALA A 274 5.06 12.71 -8.06
N THR A 275 4.72 13.94 -8.40
CA THR A 275 3.42 14.53 -8.04
C THR A 275 2.49 14.46 -9.24
N ASP A 276 1.19 14.30 -8.97
CA ASP A 276 0.16 14.41 -10.00
C ASP A 276 0.36 15.70 -10.80
N PRO A 277 0.62 15.60 -12.11
CA PRO A 277 0.79 16.76 -12.98
C PRO A 277 -0.55 17.39 -13.38
N VAL A 278 -1.68 16.69 -13.14
CA VAL A 278 -3.01 17.11 -13.55
C VAL A 278 -3.64 18.02 -12.49
N ALA A 279 -4.49 18.92 -12.94
CA ALA A 279 -5.27 19.75 -12.04
C ALA A 279 -6.36 18.91 -11.35
N TYR A 280 -6.68 19.22 -10.10
CA TYR A 280 -7.79 18.57 -9.41
C TYR A 280 -9.12 19.12 -9.94
N ASP A 281 -9.91 18.25 -10.54
CA ASP A 281 -11.23 18.53 -11.10
C ASP A 281 -12.35 17.95 -10.24
N TYR A 282 -13.47 18.67 -10.20
CA TYR A 282 -14.69 18.25 -9.54
C TYR A 282 -15.88 18.71 -10.39
N LEU A 283 -16.66 17.76 -10.89
CA LEU A 283 -17.82 18.02 -11.72
C LEU A 283 -19.05 18.15 -10.83
N MET A 284 -19.76 19.26 -10.96
CA MET A 284 -21.00 19.54 -10.24
C MET A 284 -22.16 19.60 -11.23
N VAL A 285 -23.03 18.61 -11.18
CA VAL A 285 -24.26 18.50 -11.97
C VAL A 285 -25.42 18.96 -11.09
N SER A 286 -26.18 19.94 -11.57
CA SER A 286 -27.42 20.39 -10.93
C SER A 286 -28.62 19.99 -11.76
N GLU A 287 -29.56 19.27 -11.15
CA GLU A 287 -30.86 18.92 -11.73
C GLU A 287 -31.89 20.05 -11.58
N ALA A 288 -31.53 21.17 -10.91
CA ALA A 288 -32.34 22.35 -10.87
C ALA A 288 -32.43 23.02 -12.27
N LEU A 289 -33.65 23.36 -12.72
CA LEU A 289 -33.86 23.92 -14.04
C LEU A 289 -33.36 25.36 -14.15
N PRO A 290 -32.64 25.73 -15.21
CA PRO A 290 -32.13 24.87 -16.26
C PRO A 290 -30.96 24.03 -15.77
N GLU A 291 -30.98 22.70 -16.07
CA GLU A 291 -29.93 21.74 -15.66
C GLU A 291 -28.59 22.13 -16.26
N GLN A 292 -27.56 22.01 -15.45
CA GLN A 292 -26.21 22.41 -15.85
C GLN A 292 -25.13 21.59 -15.16
N LEU A 293 -23.99 21.50 -15.82
CA LEU A 293 -22.73 20.99 -15.26
C LEU A 293 -21.74 22.13 -15.13
N VAL A 294 -21.10 22.21 -13.96
CA VAL A 294 -19.98 23.11 -13.69
C VAL A 294 -18.74 22.27 -13.37
N VAL A 295 -17.64 22.53 -14.06
CA VAL A 295 -16.33 21.97 -13.70
C VAL A 295 -15.62 22.97 -12.80
N TRP A 296 -15.45 22.58 -11.55
CA TRP A 296 -14.58 23.30 -10.62
C TRP A 296 -13.17 22.72 -10.73
N ARG A 297 -12.17 23.55 -11.01
CA ARG A 297 -10.76 23.17 -11.18
C ARG A 297 -9.87 24.04 -10.31
N ASN A 298 -9.09 23.44 -9.42
CA ASN A 298 -8.04 24.12 -8.64
C ASN A 298 -8.49 25.46 -8.01
N GLY A 299 -9.70 25.55 -7.50
CA GLY A 299 -10.18 26.73 -6.79
C GLY A 299 -11.06 27.68 -7.60
N ALA A 300 -11.42 27.35 -8.83
CA ALA A 300 -12.29 28.18 -9.66
C ALA A 300 -13.29 27.34 -10.48
N ASP A 301 -14.47 27.89 -10.70
CA ASP A 301 -15.40 27.35 -11.69
C ASP A 301 -14.83 27.67 -13.08
N LEU A 302 -14.25 26.64 -13.70
CA LEU A 302 -13.51 26.80 -14.96
C LEU A 302 -14.42 26.73 -16.19
N TYR A 303 -15.40 25.81 -16.16
CA TYR A 303 -16.24 25.52 -17.30
C TYR A 303 -17.68 25.30 -16.88
N LYS A 304 -18.63 25.75 -17.69
CA LYS A 304 -20.06 25.60 -17.44
C LYS A 304 -20.77 25.25 -18.73
N THR A 305 -21.67 24.28 -18.69
CA THR A 305 -22.45 23.85 -19.84
C THR A 305 -23.86 23.42 -19.41
N PRO A 306 -24.89 23.66 -20.24
CA PRO A 306 -26.17 23.02 -20.03
C PRO A 306 -26.05 21.51 -20.24
N VAL A 307 -26.84 20.74 -19.51
CA VAL A 307 -26.91 19.29 -19.62
C VAL A 307 -28.35 18.80 -19.64
N ASN A 308 -28.56 17.54 -19.94
CA ASN A 308 -29.80 16.82 -19.69
C ASN A 308 -29.52 15.66 -18.76
N THR A 309 -30.29 15.55 -17.69
CA THR A 309 -30.24 14.40 -16.77
C THR A 309 -31.40 13.44 -17.03
N GLY A 310 -31.54 12.44 -16.17
CA GLY A 310 -32.51 11.36 -16.31
C GLY A 310 -33.97 11.78 -16.16
N VAL A 311 -34.83 11.23 -17.02
CA VAL A 311 -36.27 11.45 -16.94
C VAL A 311 -36.89 10.77 -15.70
N PRO A 312 -38.13 11.14 -15.28
CA PRO A 312 -38.87 10.42 -14.25
C PRO A 312 -38.92 8.89 -14.52
N GLY A 313 -38.43 8.08 -13.57
CA GLY A 313 -38.33 6.65 -13.69
C GLY A 313 -36.96 6.12 -14.09
N ALA A 314 -36.11 6.99 -14.66
CA ALA A 314 -34.68 6.73 -14.94
C ALA A 314 -33.83 7.92 -14.50
N TRP A 315 -33.98 8.31 -13.24
CA TRP A 315 -33.28 9.47 -12.67
C TRP A 315 -31.75 9.30 -12.70
N THR A 316 -31.04 10.39 -12.91
CA THR A 316 -29.62 10.45 -12.55
C THR A 316 -29.53 10.44 -11.03
N GLU A 317 -28.93 9.44 -10.41
CA GLU A 317 -28.91 9.32 -8.94
C GLU A 317 -28.10 10.46 -8.30
N THR A 318 -28.73 11.19 -7.37
CA THR A 318 -28.05 12.23 -6.59
C THR A 318 -26.98 11.60 -5.69
N GLY A 319 -25.84 12.27 -5.58
CA GLY A 319 -24.70 11.77 -4.81
C GLY A 319 -23.39 12.26 -5.39
N THR A 320 -22.29 11.64 -4.92
CA THR A 320 -20.94 11.90 -5.48
C THR A 320 -20.27 10.58 -5.78
N TYR A 321 -19.77 10.46 -6.99
CA TYR A 321 -19.27 9.22 -7.55
C TYR A 321 -17.96 9.46 -8.29
N PRO A 322 -16.97 8.56 -8.24
CA PRO A 322 -15.77 8.67 -9.05
C PRO A 322 -16.02 8.17 -10.47
N VAL A 323 -15.42 8.81 -11.45
CA VAL A 323 -15.32 8.26 -12.81
C VAL A 323 -14.50 6.97 -12.74
N TYR A 324 -15.07 5.86 -13.23
CA TYR A 324 -14.45 4.54 -13.15
C TYR A 324 -14.12 3.91 -14.50
N ALA A 325 -14.68 4.44 -15.61
CA ALA A 325 -14.36 3.97 -16.95
C ALA A 325 -14.55 5.09 -17.97
N ARG A 326 -13.66 5.15 -18.97
CA ARG A 326 -13.68 6.19 -20.00
C ARG A 326 -13.49 5.62 -21.38
N PHE A 327 -14.25 6.16 -22.34
CA PHE A 327 -14.18 5.77 -23.75
C PHE A 327 -14.30 6.99 -24.66
N TRP A 328 -13.44 7.09 -25.67
CA TRP A 328 -13.57 8.09 -26.73
C TRP A 328 -14.91 7.98 -27.42
N THR A 329 -15.35 6.75 -27.61
CA THR A 329 -16.65 6.39 -28.17
C THR A 329 -17.00 4.98 -27.72
N THR A 330 -18.28 4.74 -27.49
CA THR A 330 -18.78 3.40 -27.17
C THR A 330 -20.21 3.22 -27.69
N THR A 331 -20.69 1.99 -27.71
CA THR A 331 -22.09 1.69 -27.91
C THR A 331 -22.79 1.61 -26.56
N MET A 332 -23.84 2.41 -26.36
CA MET A 332 -24.67 2.35 -25.17
C MET A 332 -25.90 1.48 -25.42
N ILE A 333 -26.05 0.41 -24.64
CA ILE A 333 -27.15 -0.54 -24.75
C ILE A 333 -27.90 -0.54 -23.42
N GLY A 334 -29.23 -0.51 -23.49
CA GLY A 334 -30.05 -0.53 -22.30
C GLY A 334 -31.52 -0.71 -22.61
N THR A 335 -32.34 -0.43 -21.60
CA THR A 335 -33.80 -0.43 -21.72
C THR A 335 -34.29 0.88 -21.11
N ASP A 336 -35.11 1.62 -21.84
CA ASP A 336 -35.70 2.87 -21.37
C ASP A 336 -36.87 2.63 -20.38
N VAL A 337 -37.44 3.71 -19.88
CA VAL A 337 -38.54 3.68 -18.89
C VAL A 337 -39.83 3.03 -19.44
N ASP A 338 -40.00 3.01 -20.76
CA ASP A 338 -41.17 2.40 -21.44
C ASP A 338 -40.92 0.93 -21.79
N GLY A 339 -39.74 0.39 -21.48
CA GLY A 339 -39.37 -1.01 -21.71
C GLY A 339 -38.77 -1.26 -23.08
N TYR A 340 -38.48 -0.25 -23.89
CA TYR A 340 -37.83 -0.39 -25.20
C TYR A 340 -36.34 -0.57 -25.04
N HIS A 341 -35.80 -1.60 -25.71
CA HIS A 341 -34.36 -1.77 -25.83
C HIS A 341 -33.77 -0.73 -26.78
N TYR A 342 -32.72 -0.09 -26.35
CA TYR A 342 -31.92 0.79 -27.19
C TYR A 342 -30.51 0.26 -27.39
N ASP A 343 -29.96 0.50 -28.57
CA ASP A 343 -28.58 0.23 -28.95
C ASP A 343 -28.10 1.46 -29.73
N VAL A 344 -27.36 2.32 -29.03
CA VAL A 344 -26.88 3.61 -29.57
C VAL A 344 -25.38 3.50 -29.82
N PRO A 345 -24.97 3.27 -31.08
CA PRO A 345 -23.55 3.20 -31.42
C PRO A 345 -22.90 4.59 -31.45
N ASN A 346 -21.59 4.59 -31.29
CA ASN A 346 -20.73 5.77 -31.44
C ASN A 346 -21.09 6.93 -30.51
N VAL A 347 -21.55 6.66 -29.28
CA VAL A 347 -21.71 7.70 -28.26
C VAL A 347 -20.32 8.26 -27.89
N PRO A 348 -20.06 9.55 -28.07
CA PRO A 348 -18.71 10.10 -27.90
C PRO A 348 -18.45 10.62 -26.48
N TRP A 349 -17.17 10.64 -26.08
CA TRP A 349 -16.65 11.29 -24.88
C TRP A 349 -17.31 10.78 -23.59
N VAL A 350 -17.30 9.46 -23.42
CA VAL A 350 -18.05 8.80 -22.34
C VAL A 350 -17.16 8.60 -21.10
N ALA A 351 -17.64 9.10 -19.97
CA ALA A 351 -17.05 8.89 -18.64
C ALA A 351 -18.12 8.32 -17.69
N TYR A 352 -18.06 7.01 -17.43
CA TYR A 352 -18.97 6.34 -16.51
C TYR A 352 -18.61 6.63 -15.07
N PHE A 353 -19.62 6.96 -14.24
CA PHE A 353 -19.41 7.31 -12.83
C PHE A 353 -20.30 6.53 -11.85
N ASN A 354 -21.51 6.08 -12.25
CA ASN A 354 -22.41 5.34 -11.35
C ASN A 354 -23.20 4.28 -12.13
N GLY A 355 -22.92 3.00 -11.91
CA GLY A 355 -23.60 1.91 -12.60
C GLY A 355 -23.50 2.04 -14.13
N GLY A 356 -24.62 2.38 -14.79
CA GLY A 356 -24.67 2.68 -16.23
C GLY A 356 -24.63 4.18 -16.56
N ASP A 357 -24.66 5.04 -15.56
CA ASP A 357 -24.71 6.49 -15.75
C ASP A 357 -23.33 7.02 -16.13
N ALA A 358 -23.30 7.89 -17.13
CA ALA A 358 -22.10 8.50 -17.66
C ALA A 358 -22.32 9.99 -17.97
N VAL A 359 -21.24 10.76 -17.90
CA VAL A 359 -21.14 12.05 -18.56
C VAL A 359 -20.71 11.78 -19.99
N HIS A 360 -21.47 12.25 -21.00
CA HIS A 360 -21.13 11.98 -22.39
C HIS A 360 -21.75 12.99 -23.38
N GLY A 361 -21.23 13.01 -24.60
CA GLY A 361 -21.81 13.77 -25.69
C GLY A 361 -23.01 13.08 -26.27
N TYR A 362 -24.10 13.80 -26.44
CA TYR A 362 -25.26 13.32 -27.16
C TYR A 362 -25.96 14.46 -27.86
N TRP A 363 -26.39 14.29 -29.12
CA TRP A 363 -27.06 15.31 -29.84
C TRP A 363 -28.53 15.43 -29.40
N ARG A 364 -28.93 16.65 -28.96
CA ARG A 364 -30.31 17.03 -28.65
C ARG A 364 -30.62 18.38 -29.31
N SER A 365 -31.87 18.65 -29.57
CA SER A 365 -32.30 19.99 -30.08
C SER A 365 -32.20 21.08 -29.03
N SER A 366 -32.18 20.72 -27.74
CA SER A 366 -32.07 21.64 -26.61
C SER A 366 -31.57 20.87 -25.36
N TYR A 367 -31.04 21.64 -24.39
CA TYR A 367 -30.51 21.14 -23.15
C TYR A 367 -31.02 21.97 -21.98
N GLY A 368 -30.82 21.46 -20.77
CA GLY A 368 -31.17 22.13 -19.51
C GLY A 368 -32.41 21.57 -18.83
N TYR A 369 -32.81 20.32 -19.18
CA TYR A 369 -33.94 19.63 -18.58
C TYR A 369 -33.84 18.11 -18.76
N PRO A 370 -34.59 17.30 -18.00
CA PRO A 370 -34.49 15.85 -18.06
C PRO A 370 -34.86 15.26 -19.42
N GLN A 371 -33.98 14.48 -20.03
CA GLN A 371 -34.19 13.83 -21.34
C GLN A 371 -33.50 12.46 -21.49
N SER A 372 -32.60 12.09 -20.56
CA SER A 372 -31.80 10.85 -20.64
C SER A 372 -32.43 9.71 -19.87
N ASN A 373 -31.82 8.53 -19.98
CA ASN A 373 -32.14 7.34 -19.17
C ASN A 373 -31.15 7.18 -17.99
N GLY A 374 -30.75 8.29 -17.33
CA GLY A 374 -29.86 8.30 -16.18
C GLY A 374 -28.52 9.00 -16.44
N CYS A 375 -28.08 9.07 -17.68
CA CYS A 375 -26.84 9.76 -18.03
C CYS A 375 -26.94 11.27 -17.92
N VAL A 376 -25.78 11.92 -17.83
CA VAL A 376 -25.61 13.37 -17.98
C VAL A 376 -25.18 13.64 -19.42
N GLU A 377 -26.14 14.02 -20.27
CA GLU A 377 -25.91 14.29 -21.69
C GLU A 377 -25.50 15.75 -21.91
N LEU A 378 -24.45 15.95 -22.68
CA LEU A 378 -23.94 17.27 -23.05
C LEU A 378 -24.00 17.51 -24.57
N PRO A 379 -24.05 18.77 -25.04
CA PRO A 379 -23.67 19.08 -26.41
C PRO A 379 -22.30 18.42 -26.73
N VAL A 380 -22.19 17.77 -27.89
CA VAL A 380 -21.03 16.92 -28.23
C VAL A 380 -19.68 17.69 -28.08
N ASP A 381 -19.64 18.94 -28.56
CA ASP A 381 -18.42 19.74 -28.44
C ASP A 381 -18.10 20.09 -26.97
N ASN A 382 -19.12 20.30 -26.13
CA ASN A 382 -18.94 20.58 -24.72
C ASN A 382 -18.50 19.31 -23.97
N ALA A 383 -19.02 18.14 -24.36
CA ALA A 383 -18.59 16.87 -23.81
C ALA A 383 -17.10 16.60 -24.09
N GLN A 384 -16.58 16.95 -25.27
CA GLN A 384 -15.17 16.87 -25.57
C GLN A 384 -14.32 17.72 -24.62
N VAL A 385 -14.78 18.92 -24.29
CA VAL A 385 -14.10 19.81 -23.33
C VAL A 385 -14.10 19.17 -21.93
N VAL A 386 -15.29 18.75 -21.46
CA VAL A 386 -15.41 18.11 -20.12
C VAL A 386 -14.59 16.85 -20.03
N TRP A 387 -14.58 16.01 -21.09
CA TRP A 387 -13.82 14.77 -21.12
C TRP A 387 -12.31 14.96 -20.95
N SER A 388 -11.77 16.12 -21.29
CA SER A 388 -10.39 16.50 -20.99
C SER A 388 -10.14 16.82 -19.50
N MET A 389 -11.21 16.89 -18.70
CA MET A 389 -11.21 17.32 -17.30
C MET A 389 -11.81 16.25 -16.35
N ASP A 390 -12.12 15.08 -16.86
CA ASP A 390 -12.73 14.00 -16.07
C ASP A 390 -11.94 12.68 -16.13
N PRO A 391 -10.60 12.67 -15.90
CA PRO A 391 -9.84 11.42 -15.86
C PRO A 391 -10.45 10.43 -14.84
N ILE A 392 -10.00 9.16 -14.89
CA ILE A 392 -10.37 8.16 -13.89
C ILE A 392 -10.17 8.73 -12.49
N GLY A 393 -11.14 8.51 -11.60
CA GLY A 393 -11.13 9.01 -10.23
C GLY A 393 -11.68 10.42 -10.04
N THR A 394 -11.92 11.20 -11.10
CA THR A 394 -12.59 12.49 -11.00
C THR A 394 -13.97 12.32 -10.39
N LEU A 395 -14.34 13.19 -9.43
CA LEU A 395 -15.61 13.09 -8.75
C LEU A 395 -16.70 13.85 -9.51
N VAL A 396 -17.82 13.17 -9.76
CA VAL A 396 -19.06 13.73 -10.31
C VAL A 396 -20.07 13.83 -9.17
N ASN A 397 -20.47 15.04 -8.82
CA ASN A 397 -21.50 15.33 -7.83
C ASN A 397 -22.80 15.69 -8.55
N VAL A 398 -23.85 14.93 -8.29
CA VAL A 398 -25.21 15.17 -8.79
C VAL A 398 -26.06 15.68 -7.65
N SER A 399 -26.70 16.83 -7.82
CA SER A 399 -27.58 17.45 -6.82
C SER A 399 -28.92 17.88 -7.45
N ALA A 400 -30.00 17.72 -6.68
CA ALA A 400 -31.33 18.18 -7.04
C ALA A 400 -31.44 19.71 -7.08
#